data_2f3660ae8bbf70ece97c02868c4e3cc4
#
_entry.id   2f3660ae8bbf70ece97c02868c4e3cc4
#
_cell.length_a   1.000
_cell.length_b   1.000
_cell.length_c   1.000
_cell.angle_alpha   90.00
_cell.angle_beta   90.00
_cell.angle_gamma   90.00
#
_symmetry.space_group_name_H-M   'P 1'
#
loop_
_entity.id
_entity.type
_entity.pdbx_description
1 polymer ?
#
loop_
_entity_poly.entity_id
_entity_poly.type
_entity_poly.pdbx_seq_one_letter_code
_entity_poly.pdbx_strand_id
1 'polypeptide(L)'
;MPEIETVTRTGEGAGTPPAAPAADNQAAVDAAVENERARAAAITTRCRHFGVSPDDYIARGLTVEQVNEDLLSTMQQRRQPLTGSSVGVVRDEGDKFRAAAADSILLRAGREVEKPADGARDLRSLTLRDIARSTLRIEGVEGWERMSNDQLFRAIVSPGSAFSSIMDDCVHKTMSNAYKTADTTFQLWTSKGTHADFRPKKIYEISEAGELDEVSENGEFKFGSVSDDSVTSVLATFGKKFGFTRKALIDDDLDVLTKIPAAYVRAAKRGVNKAVYNLLIKNPVMADGKNLFSADHGNIGTAAAPSVGSYSEALGLMAAQKDSGGKAFLNIRPRFILCSPFAYAEHAQMIHSVADPNGKNSAVVNPFDEQHFGLQLVMDAELNDMKNGSAYPYIFAADSNSCGTIEVGYLNGNEEPILESRAGFDFLGIEWWIYTDYSVTLLNHRGFVKNADV
;
A
#
# COMPACT_ATOMS: atom_id res chain seq x y z
N MET A 1 -15.49 50.97 -44.08
CA MET A 1 -15.50 51.83 -45.28
C MET A 1 -14.34 51.42 -46.20
N PRO A 2 -14.48 51.41 -47.48
CA PRO A 2 -15.67 51.37 -48.36
C PRO A 2 -15.65 50.06 -49.18
N GLU A 3 -16.49 49.62 -50.07
CA GLU A 3 -17.45 50.30 -50.97
C GLU A 3 -18.41 49.28 -51.57
N ILE A 4 -19.56 49.74 -51.75
CA ILE A 4 -20.72 49.22 -52.48
C ILE A 4 -20.46 49.40 -53.95
N GLU A 5 -20.79 48.42 -54.79
CA GLU A 5 -21.27 48.72 -56.10
C GLU A 5 -22.41 47.80 -56.59
N THR A 6 -23.51 48.45 -56.76
CA THR A 6 -24.72 48.06 -57.43
C THR A 6 -24.56 48.35 -58.94
N VAL A 7 -24.99 47.45 -59.81
CA VAL A 7 -25.47 47.85 -61.15
C VAL A 7 -26.62 46.97 -61.63
N THR A 8 -27.66 47.60 -61.87
CA THR A 8 -28.95 47.47 -62.51
C THR A 8 -28.99 46.76 -63.90
N ARG A 9 -30.05 45.91 -64.02
CA ARG A 9 -31.26 46.00 -64.90
C ARG A 9 -31.09 46.14 -66.40
N THR A 10 -31.78 45.25 -67.13
CA THR A 10 -32.77 45.38 -68.26
C THR A 10 -32.82 44.03 -68.97
N GLY A 11 -33.89 43.43 -69.46
CA GLY A 11 -35.24 43.79 -69.76
C GLY A 11 -35.81 42.77 -70.75
N GLU A 12 -37.05 42.50 -70.63
CA GLU A 12 -38.05 42.01 -71.56
C GLU A 12 -37.81 40.82 -72.51
N GLY A 13 -38.72 39.87 -72.48
CA GLY A 13 -38.97 38.87 -73.51
C GLY A 13 -40.04 37.87 -73.08
N ALA A 14 -41.33 38.18 -73.41
CA ALA A 14 -42.46 37.29 -73.14
C ALA A 14 -42.42 36.03 -74.01
N GLY A 15 -42.65 34.88 -73.41
CA GLY A 15 -42.92 33.62 -74.09
C GLY A 15 -43.62 32.65 -73.16
N THR A 16 -44.85 32.39 -73.38
CA THR A 16 -45.74 31.44 -72.65
C THR A 16 -45.17 30.02 -72.69
N PRO A 17 -45.00 29.30 -71.56
CA PRO A 17 -44.60 27.91 -71.60
C PRO A 17 -45.79 26.96 -71.76
N PRO A 18 -45.61 25.82 -72.44
CA PRO A 18 -46.63 24.76 -72.51
C PRO A 18 -46.71 24.02 -71.19
N ALA A 19 -47.92 23.61 -70.87
CA ALA A 19 -48.27 22.82 -69.66
C ALA A 19 -47.45 21.54 -69.63
N ALA A 20 -46.68 21.33 -68.53
CA ALA A 20 -46.05 20.07 -68.22
C ALA A 20 -47.06 19.06 -67.60
N PRO A 21 -46.93 17.77 -67.86
CA PRO A 21 -47.90 16.76 -67.50
C PRO A 21 -47.92 16.50 -65.99
N ALA A 22 -49.15 16.39 -65.47
CA ALA A 22 -49.43 16.15 -64.01
C ALA A 22 -48.93 14.80 -63.48
N ALA A 23 -48.35 13.96 -64.29
CA ALA A 23 -47.85 12.63 -63.88
C ALA A 23 -46.48 12.66 -63.19
N ASP A 24 -45.59 13.62 -63.47
CA ASP A 24 -44.24 13.70 -62.88
C ASP A 24 -44.28 14.20 -61.41
N ASN A 25 -45.25 15.03 -61.06
CA ASN A 25 -45.39 15.53 -59.70
C ASN A 25 -45.88 14.44 -58.71
N GLN A 26 -46.72 13.53 -59.17
CA GLN A 26 -47.22 12.44 -58.32
C GLN A 26 -46.11 11.43 -57.99
N ALA A 27 -45.28 11.05 -58.97
CA ALA A 27 -44.16 10.17 -58.76
C ALA A 27 -43.08 10.79 -57.83
N ALA A 28 -42.84 12.09 -57.94
CA ALA A 28 -41.94 12.83 -57.06
C ALA A 28 -42.48 12.91 -55.62
N VAL A 29 -43.78 13.10 -55.45
CA VAL A 29 -44.44 13.10 -54.12
C VAL A 29 -44.42 11.71 -53.51
N ASP A 30 -44.71 10.66 -54.26
CA ASP A 30 -44.67 9.28 -53.79
C ASP A 30 -43.27 8.86 -53.38
N ALA A 31 -42.24 9.23 -54.15
CA ALA A 31 -40.84 8.99 -53.79
C ALA A 31 -40.38 9.76 -52.54
N ALA A 32 -40.86 10.99 -52.34
CA ALA A 32 -40.60 11.79 -51.15
C ALA A 32 -41.24 11.17 -49.87
N VAL A 33 -42.47 10.66 -50.02
CA VAL A 33 -43.21 9.97 -48.91
C VAL A 33 -42.51 8.64 -48.56
N GLU A 34 -42.02 7.91 -49.54
CA GLU A 34 -41.30 6.65 -49.33
C GLU A 34 -39.94 6.88 -48.64
N ASN A 35 -39.21 7.91 -49.08
CA ASN A 35 -37.96 8.32 -48.45
C ASN A 35 -38.16 8.77 -46.98
N GLU A 36 -39.24 9.51 -46.70
CA GLU A 36 -39.56 9.96 -45.34
C GLU A 36 -39.98 8.79 -44.46
N ARG A 37 -40.74 7.82 -44.95
CA ARG A 37 -41.04 6.58 -44.24
C ARG A 37 -39.82 5.74 -43.93
N ALA A 38 -38.88 5.63 -44.90
CA ALA A 38 -37.61 4.93 -44.68
C ALA A 38 -36.75 5.64 -43.63
N ARG A 39 -36.70 7.00 -43.68
CA ARG A 39 -35.99 7.81 -42.66
C ARG A 39 -36.57 7.60 -41.28
N ALA A 40 -37.88 7.72 -41.13
CA ALA A 40 -38.55 7.55 -39.84
C ALA A 40 -38.40 6.13 -39.28
N ALA A 41 -38.46 5.10 -40.09
CA ALA A 41 -38.22 3.72 -39.72
C ALA A 41 -36.76 3.48 -39.23
N ALA A 42 -35.78 4.07 -39.92
CA ALA A 42 -34.37 3.98 -39.54
C ALA A 42 -34.09 4.69 -38.22
N ILE A 43 -34.69 5.87 -37.98
CA ILE A 43 -34.59 6.59 -36.68
C ILE A 43 -35.24 5.78 -35.56
N THR A 44 -36.44 5.24 -35.79
CA THR A 44 -37.16 4.43 -34.80
C THR A 44 -36.36 3.20 -34.37
N THR A 45 -35.75 2.50 -35.33
CA THR A 45 -34.92 1.32 -35.08
C THR A 45 -33.71 1.67 -34.22
N ARG A 46 -33.07 2.80 -34.48
CA ARG A 46 -31.88 3.25 -33.73
C ARG A 46 -32.23 3.74 -32.34
N CYS A 47 -33.27 4.57 -32.21
CA CYS A 47 -33.75 5.05 -30.91
C CYS A 47 -34.21 3.90 -29.99
N ARG A 48 -34.78 2.83 -30.54
CA ARG A 48 -35.14 1.63 -29.79
C ARG A 48 -33.94 0.94 -29.18
N HIS A 49 -32.81 0.89 -29.91
CA HIS A 49 -31.57 0.29 -29.40
C HIS A 49 -30.97 1.05 -28.22
N PHE A 50 -31.24 2.36 -28.12
CA PHE A 50 -30.74 3.24 -27.07
C PHE A 50 -31.80 3.61 -26.00
N GLY A 51 -32.99 3.07 -26.11
CA GLY A 51 -34.08 3.32 -25.14
C GLY A 51 -34.57 4.78 -25.13
N VAL A 52 -34.46 5.50 -26.25
CA VAL A 52 -34.86 6.90 -26.41
C VAL A 52 -36.11 6.97 -27.30
N SER A 53 -37.08 7.89 -26.99
CA SER A 53 -38.26 8.10 -27.86
C SER A 53 -37.83 8.67 -29.22
N PRO A 54 -38.30 8.10 -30.34
CA PRO A 54 -38.02 8.59 -31.69
C PRO A 54 -38.81 9.83 -32.10
N ASP A 55 -39.92 10.13 -31.40
CA ASP A 55 -40.91 11.09 -31.85
C ASP A 55 -40.35 12.50 -32.02
N ASP A 56 -39.51 12.92 -31.09
CA ASP A 56 -38.92 14.28 -31.11
C ASP A 56 -37.90 14.45 -32.27
N TYR A 57 -37.16 13.42 -32.61
CA TYR A 57 -36.21 13.42 -33.73
C TYR A 57 -36.90 13.40 -35.09
N ILE A 58 -38.01 12.66 -35.19
CA ILE A 58 -38.82 12.59 -36.40
C ILE A 58 -39.55 13.94 -36.64
N ALA A 59 -40.14 14.53 -35.59
CA ALA A 59 -40.83 15.81 -35.65
C ALA A 59 -39.91 16.98 -36.05
N ARG A 60 -38.66 16.94 -35.62
CA ARG A 60 -37.62 17.94 -35.97
C ARG A 60 -37.01 17.75 -37.36
N GLY A 61 -37.38 16.71 -38.08
CA GLY A 61 -36.89 16.45 -39.44
C GLY A 61 -35.41 16.11 -39.53
N LEU A 62 -34.79 15.60 -38.46
CA LEU A 62 -33.34 15.30 -38.40
C LEU A 62 -32.98 14.11 -39.30
N THR A 63 -31.81 14.14 -39.89
CA THR A 63 -31.26 13.02 -40.66
C THR A 63 -30.80 11.90 -39.72
N VAL A 64 -30.71 10.68 -40.26
CA VAL A 64 -30.25 9.52 -39.49
C VAL A 64 -28.84 9.74 -38.91
N GLU A 65 -27.97 10.48 -39.62
CA GLU A 65 -26.62 10.82 -39.19
C GLU A 65 -26.64 11.79 -38.00
N GLN A 66 -27.46 12.85 -38.09
CA GLN A 66 -27.64 13.83 -37.01
C GLN A 66 -28.19 13.17 -35.71
N VAL A 67 -29.12 12.23 -35.87
CA VAL A 67 -29.64 11.46 -34.71
C VAL A 67 -28.57 10.58 -34.10
N ASN A 68 -27.69 9.98 -34.90
CA ASN A 68 -26.55 9.20 -34.38
C ASN A 68 -25.55 10.08 -33.61
N GLU A 69 -25.22 11.27 -34.15
CA GLU A 69 -24.32 12.20 -33.44
C GLU A 69 -24.91 12.65 -32.09
N ASP A 70 -26.22 12.95 -32.07
CA ASP A 70 -26.91 13.39 -30.85
C ASP A 70 -26.99 12.25 -29.82
N LEU A 71 -27.27 11.04 -30.27
CA LEU A 71 -27.25 9.85 -29.42
C LEU A 71 -25.85 9.56 -28.87
N LEU A 72 -24.80 9.69 -29.68
CA LEU A 72 -23.42 9.50 -29.24
C LEU A 72 -22.97 10.60 -28.28
N SER A 73 -23.36 11.86 -28.52
CA SER A 73 -23.06 12.97 -27.62
C SER A 73 -23.75 12.81 -26.28
N THR A 74 -25.01 12.37 -26.27
CA THR A 74 -25.77 12.07 -25.07
C THR A 74 -25.16 10.89 -24.30
N MET A 75 -24.65 9.88 -25.01
CA MET A 75 -23.91 8.78 -24.37
C MET A 75 -22.55 9.21 -23.81
N GLN A 76 -21.85 10.11 -24.50
CA GLN A 76 -20.61 10.68 -23.98
C GLN A 76 -20.85 11.54 -22.72
N GLN A 77 -21.91 12.31 -22.69
CA GLN A 77 -22.35 13.07 -21.52
C GLN A 77 -22.82 12.16 -20.37
N ARG A 78 -23.48 11.04 -20.68
CA ARG A 78 -23.82 9.99 -19.69
C ARG A 78 -22.61 9.16 -19.25
N ARG A 79 -21.51 9.18 -19.99
CA ARG A 79 -20.20 8.57 -19.63
C ARG A 79 -19.27 9.50 -18.88
N GLN A 80 -19.69 10.67 -18.44
CA GLN A 80 -18.94 11.33 -17.37
C GLN A 80 -18.87 10.36 -16.19
N PRO A 81 -17.68 10.12 -15.62
CA PRO A 81 -17.58 9.30 -14.42
C PRO A 81 -18.52 9.90 -13.41
N LEU A 82 -19.46 9.12 -12.93
CA LEU A 82 -20.31 9.47 -11.81
C LEU A 82 -19.38 9.68 -10.60
N THR A 83 -18.83 10.88 -10.49
CA THR A 83 -18.26 11.37 -9.26
C THR A 83 -19.41 11.43 -8.26
N GLY A 84 -19.57 10.34 -7.50
CA GLY A 84 -20.53 10.31 -6.40
C GLY A 84 -21.70 9.33 -6.51
N SER A 85 -21.79 8.49 -7.52
CA SER A 85 -22.62 7.29 -7.43
C SER A 85 -21.75 6.16 -6.90
N SER A 86 -21.69 5.98 -5.57
CA SER A 86 -21.41 4.66 -5.03
C SER A 86 -22.33 3.70 -5.77
N VAL A 87 -21.78 2.75 -6.51
CA VAL A 87 -22.48 1.53 -6.85
C VAL A 87 -22.88 0.98 -5.50
N GLY A 88 -24.12 1.24 -5.10
CA GLY A 88 -24.70 0.60 -3.95
C GLY A 88 -24.77 -0.87 -4.33
N VAL A 89 -23.74 -1.63 -3.96
CA VAL A 89 -23.85 -3.07 -3.90
C VAL A 89 -25.07 -3.28 -3.03
N VAL A 90 -26.17 -3.73 -3.62
CA VAL A 90 -27.35 -4.16 -2.87
C VAL A 90 -26.83 -5.36 -2.08
N ARG A 91 -26.37 -5.08 -0.86
CA ARG A 91 -25.99 -6.13 0.07
C ARG A 91 -27.25 -6.91 0.37
N ASP A 92 -27.24 -8.17 0.01
CA ASP A 92 -28.26 -9.13 0.41
C ASP A 92 -28.38 -9.13 1.95
N GLU A 93 -29.55 -9.48 2.48
CA GLU A 93 -29.76 -9.58 3.94
C GLU A 93 -28.74 -10.50 4.59
N GLY A 94 -28.30 -11.55 3.90
CA GLY A 94 -27.24 -12.44 4.33
C GLY A 94 -25.88 -11.74 4.49
N ASP A 95 -25.52 -10.83 3.59
CA ASP A 95 -24.27 -10.06 3.67
C ASP A 95 -24.31 -9.03 4.81
N LYS A 96 -25.47 -8.39 5.02
CA LYS A 96 -25.66 -7.47 6.14
C LYS A 96 -25.53 -8.19 7.47
N PHE A 97 -26.17 -9.36 7.58
CA PHE A 97 -26.08 -10.19 8.78
C PHE A 97 -24.62 -10.66 9.04
N ARG A 98 -23.89 -11.10 8.00
CA ARG A 98 -22.49 -11.52 8.13
C ARG A 98 -21.61 -10.40 8.69
N ALA A 99 -21.72 -9.21 8.10
CA ALA A 99 -20.96 -8.05 8.57
C ALA A 99 -21.32 -7.67 10.02
N ALA A 100 -22.63 -7.66 10.35
CA ALA A 100 -23.12 -7.36 11.70
C ALA A 100 -22.69 -8.42 12.72
N ALA A 101 -22.72 -9.70 12.35
CA ALA A 101 -22.32 -10.80 13.21
C ALA A 101 -20.80 -10.76 13.50
N ALA A 102 -19.94 -10.52 12.49
CA ALA A 102 -18.51 -10.37 12.70
C ALA A 102 -18.19 -9.22 13.65
N ASP A 103 -18.81 -8.06 13.46
CA ASP A 103 -18.63 -6.91 14.34
C ASP A 103 -19.18 -7.14 15.75
N SER A 104 -20.30 -7.86 15.88
CA SER A 104 -20.87 -8.20 17.18
C SER A 104 -19.95 -9.07 18.03
N ILE A 105 -19.24 -10.02 17.40
CA ILE A 105 -18.24 -10.86 18.05
C ILE A 105 -17.07 -10.00 18.57
N LEU A 106 -16.58 -9.06 17.75
CA LEU A 106 -15.50 -8.15 18.14
C LEU A 106 -15.91 -7.25 19.31
N LEU A 107 -17.12 -6.63 19.22
CA LEU A 107 -17.66 -5.80 20.29
C LEU A 107 -17.87 -6.57 21.60
N ARG A 108 -18.30 -7.84 21.52
CA ARG A 108 -18.45 -8.70 22.70
C ARG A 108 -17.09 -9.08 23.30
N ALA A 109 -16.07 -9.27 22.47
CA ALA A 109 -14.70 -9.48 22.90
C ALA A 109 -13.99 -8.22 23.44
N GLY A 110 -14.72 -7.09 23.52
CA GLY A 110 -14.17 -5.81 24.00
C GLY A 110 -13.18 -5.16 23.03
N ARG A 111 -13.30 -5.47 21.73
CA ARG A 111 -12.49 -4.84 20.71
C ARG A 111 -13.21 -3.63 20.12
N GLU A 112 -12.46 -2.59 19.89
CA GLU A 112 -12.97 -1.38 19.24
C GLU A 112 -13.19 -1.63 17.76
N VAL A 113 -14.35 -1.23 17.24
CA VAL A 113 -14.69 -1.24 15.81
C VAL A 113 -15.08 0.19 15.45
N GLU A 114 -14.30 0.84 14.59
CA GLU A 114 -14.49 2.26 14.25
C GLU A 114 -15.89 2.55 13.70
N LYS A 115 -16.39 1.68 12.82
CA LYS A 115 -17.72 1.78 12.20
C LYS A 115 -18.40 0.42 12.22
N PRO A 116 -19.09 0.09 13.33
CA PRO A 116 -19.82 -1.17 13.41
C PRO A 116 -20.91 -1.23 12.33
N ALA A 117 -21.10 -2.39 11.72
CA ALA A 117 -22.18 -2.63 10.78
C ALA A 117 -23.55 -2.48 11.47
N ASP A 118 -24.55 -2.08 10.71
CA ASP A 118 -25.93 -1.92 11.22
C ASP A 118 -26.42 -3.25 11.81
N GLY A 119 -27.00 -3.20 13.01
CA GLY A 119 -27.44 -4.38 13.76
C GLY A 119 -26.35 -5.10 14.58
N ALA A 120 -25.08 -4.73 14.46
CA ALA A 120 -24.00 -5.38 15.22
C ALA A 120 -24.17 -5.28 16.74
N ARG A 121 -24.71 -4.17 17.22
CA ARG A 121 -24.96 -3.95 18.66
C ARG A 121 -26.10 -4.83 19.18
N ASP A 122 -27.11 -5.09 18.38
CA ASP A 122 -28.26 -5.93 18.73
C ASP A 122 -27.84 -7.40 18.84
N LEU A 123 -26.89 -7.83 17.97
CA LEU A 123 -26.34 -9.18 17.98
C LEU A 123 -25.30 -9.42 19.09
N ARG A 124 -24.86 -8.39 19.81
CA ARG A 124 -23.79 -8.49 20.82
C ARG A 124 -24.11 -9.45 21.96
N SER A 125 -25.39 -9.66 22.27
CA SER A 125 -25.81 -10.59 23.35
C SER A 125 -25.79 -12.05 22.92
N LEU A 126 -25.68 -12.35 21.62
CA LEU A 126 -25.73 -13.70 21.08
C LEU A 126 -24.38 -14.44 21.31
N THR A 127 -24.48 -15.73 21.66
CA THR A 127 -23.32 -16.61 21.72
C THR A 127 -22.87 -17.02 20.31
N LEU A 128 -21.64 -17.56 20.16
CA LEU A 128 -21.17 -18.10 18.87
C LEU A 128 -22.13 -19.18 18.34
N ARG A 129 -22.74 -19.97 19.22
CA ARG A 129 -23.76 -20.97 18.83
C ARG A 129 -25.05 -20.34 18.31
N ASP A 130 -25.49 -19.24 18.90
CA ASP A 130 -26.69 -18.55 18.45
C ASP A 130 -26.47 -17.87 17.10
N ILE A 131 -25.29 -17.27 16.91
CA ILE A 131 -24.85 -16.74 15.61
C ILE A 131 -24.80 -17.87 14.58
N ALA A 132 -24.20 -19.02 14.91
CA ALA A 132 -24.15 -20.17 14.02
C ALA A 132 -25.55 -20.67 13.62
N ARG A 133 -26.48 -20.78 14.55
CA ARG A 133 -27.88 -21.13 14.26
C ARG A 133 -28.60 -20.10 13.40
N SER A 134 -28.37 -18.82 13.68
CA SER A 134 -28.94 -17.74 12.88
C SER A 134 -28.39 -17.73 11.45
N THR A 135 -27.13 -18.07 11.26
CA THR A 135 -26.51 -18.24 9.95
C THR A 135 -27.18 -19.37 9.17
N LEU A 136 -27.31 -20.57 9.78
CA LEU A 136 -27.97 -21.70 9.11
C LEU A 136 -29.45 -21.43 8.77
N ARG A 137 -30.15 -20.66 9.62
CA ARG A 137 -31.51 -20.19 9.31
C ARG A 137 -31.56 -19.33 8.06
N ILE A 138 -30.61 -18.38 7.92
CA ILE A 138 -30.55 -17.49 6.76
C ILE A 138 -30.15 -18.28 5.51
N GLU A 139 -29.29 -19.27 5.65
CA GLU A 139 -28.91 -20.20 4.56
C GLU A 139 -30.03 -21.16 4.16
N GLY A 140 -31.15 -21.17 4.89
CA GLY A 140 -32.30 -22.03 4.60
C GLY A 140 -32.09 -23.51 4.94
N VAL A 141 -31.14 -23.82 5.83
CA VAL A 141 -30.89 -25.21 6.28
C VAL A 141 -32.02 -25.69 7.17
N GLU A 142 -32.72 -26.75 6.76
CA GLU A 142 -33.82 -27.28 7.53
C GLU A 142 -33.36 -27.96 8.85
N GLY A 143 -34.18 -27.87 9.89
CA GLY A 143 -33.92 -28.54 11.16
C GLY A 143 -32.83 -27.93 12.05
N TRP A 144 -32.33 -26.74 11.72
CA TRP A 144 -31.28 -26.05 12.45
C TRP A 144 -31.58 -25.89 13.97
N GLU A 145 -32.86 -25.76 14.34
CA GLU A 145 -33.30 -25.58 15.71
C GLU A 145 -33.02 -26.81 16.60
N ARG A 146 -33.11 -28.02 16.02
CA ARG A 146 -33.02 -29.30 16.71
C ARG A 146 -31.64 -29.93 16.59
N MET A 147 -30.69 -29.29 15.89
CA MET A 147 -29.35 -29.82 15.72
C MET A 147 -28.61 -29.93 17.06
N SER A 148 -28.03 -31.10 17.30
CA SER A 148 -27.06 -31.27 18.40
C SER A 148 -25.83 -30.39 18.14
N ASN A 149 -25.01 -30.10 19.17
CA ASN A 149 -23.79 -29.34 19.01
C ASN A 149 -22.85 -29.93 17.96
N ASP A 150 -22.81 -31.26 17.81
CA ASP A 150 -21.99 -31.93 16.80
C ASP A 150 -22.51 -31.76 15.38
N GLN A 151 -23.83 -31.84 15.22
CA GLN A 151 -24.48 -31.59 13.94
C GLN A 151 -24.35 -30.13 13.51
N LEU A 152 -24.57 -29.22 14.46
CA LEU A 152 -24.38 -27.77 14.24
C LEU A 152 -22.95 -27.50 13.79
N PHE A 153 -21.96 -28.01 14.52
CA PHE A 153 -20.56 -27.78 14.20
C PHE A 153 -20.16 -28.31 12.81
N ARG A 154 -20.62 -29.49 12.45
CA ARG A 154 -20.37 -30.05 11.10
C ARG A 154 -21.04 -29.22 10.01
N ALA A 155 -22.24 -28.71 10.23
CA ALA A 155 -22.93 -27.88 9.27
C ALA A 155 -22.21 -26.55 9.02
N ILE A 156 -21.73 -25.87 10.07
CA ILE A 156 -21.07 -24.55 9.97
C ILE A 156 -19.62 -24.61 9.48
N VAL A 157 -18.95 -25.75 9.62
CA VAL A 157 -17.54 -25.93 9.14
C VAL A 157 -17.51 -26.42 7.70
N SER A 158 -18.67 -26.75 7.09
CA SER A 158 -18.72 -27.17 5.69
C SER A 158 -18.17 -26.06 4.76
N PRO A 159 -17.47 -26.45 3.68
CA PRO A 159 -16.99 -25.48 2.69
C PRO A 159 -18.14 -24.66 2.13
N GLY A 160 -18.02 -23.32 2.17
CA GLY A 160 -19.05 -22.41 1.68
C GLY A 160 -20.08 -21.96 2.70
N SER A 161 -19.98 -22.39 3.95
CA SER A 161 -20.86 -21.87 5.03
C SER A 161 -20.59 -20.39 5.30
N ALA A 162 -21.65 -19.59 5.39
CA ALA A 162 -21.57 -18.19 5.75
C ALA A 162 -20.98 -17.96 7.15
N PHE A 163 -21.10 -18.95 8.05
CA PHE A 163 -20.46 -18.88 9.36
C PHE A 163 -18.93 -18.86 9.27
N SER A 164 -18.33 -19.68 8.38
CA SER A 164 -16.88 -19.63 8.15
C SER A 164 -16.45 -18.23 7.69
N SER A 165 -17.22 -17.60 6.78
CA SER A 165 -16.93 -16.24 6.32
C SER A 165 -17.06 -15.19 7.44
N ILE A 166 -18.02 -15.34 8.37
CA ILE A 166 -18.13 -14.48 9.56
C ILE A 166 -16.89 -14.59 10.43
N MET A 167 -16.38 -15.81 10.64
CA MET A 167 -15.16 -16.04 11.41
C MET A 167 -13.94 -15.43 10.71
N ASP A 168 -13.82 -15.62 9.41
CA ASP A 168 -12.75 -15.04 8.59
C ASP A 168 -12.76 -13.50 8.67
N ASP A 169 -13.91 -12.86 8.51
CA ASP A 169 -14.06 -11.42 8.64
C ASP A 169 -13.66 -10.90 10.03
N CYS A 170 -14.05 -11.64 11.09
CA CYS A 170 -13.68 -11.30 12.45
C CYS A 170 -12.15 -11.37 12.66
N VAL A 171 -11.51 -12.44 12.18
CA VAL A 171 -10.05 -12.63 12.26
C VAL A 171 -9.33 -11.57 11.43
N HIS A 172 -9.76 -11.29 10.21
CA HIS A 172 -9.18 -10.25 9.35
C HIS A 172 -9.25 -8.86 10.00
N LYS A 173 -10.40 -8.46 10.54
CA LYS A 173 -10.54 -7.18 11.25
C LYS A 173 -9.64 -7.10 12.48
N THR A 174 -9.54 -8.19 13.23
CA THR A 174 -8.64 -8.29 14.37
C THR A 174 -7.18 -8.12 13.95
N MET A 175 -6.79 -8.76 12.87
CA MET A 175 -5.43 -8.69 12.33
C MET A 175 -5.08 -7.28 11.87
N SER A 176 -5.95 -6.65 11.07
CA SER A 176 -5.72 -5.28 10.58
C SER A 176 -5.57 -4.27 11.73
N ASN A 177 -6.42 -4.37 12.76
CA ASN A 177 -6.30 -3.53 13.94
C ASN A 177 -4.99 -3.79 14.71
N ALA A 178 -4.61 -5.05 14.86
CA ALA A 178 -3.37 -5.41 15.53
C ALA A 178 -2.13 -4.96 14.75
N TYR A 179 -2.20 -4.96 13.43
CA TYR A 179 -1.12 -4.48 12.56
C TYR A 179 -0.91 -2.96 12.70
N LYS A 180 -1.99 -2.19 12.71
CA LYS A 180 -1.94 -0.73 12.89
C LYS A 180 -1.38 -0.30 14.25
N THR A 181 -1.68 -1.08 15.31
CA THR A 181 -1.29 -0.78 16.69
C THR A 181 0.04 -1.39 17.11
N ALA A 182 0.66 -2.22 16.27
CA ALA A 182 1.95 -2.81 16.57
C ALA A 182 3.08 -1.83 16.27
N ASP A 183 3.77 -1.37 17.30
CA ASP A 183 4.91 -0.47 17.18
C ASP A 183 6.16 -1.25 16.76
N THR A 184 6.86 -0.71 15.76
CA THR A 184 8.17 -1.16 15.32
C THR A 184 8.99 0.04 14.87
N THR A 185 10.28 0.00 15.07
CA THR A 185 11.17 1.15 14.88
C THR A 185 11.95 1.09 13.58
N PHE A 186 12.09 -0.10 12.97
CA PHE A 186 12.90 -0.28 11.76
C PHE A 186 12.41 0.55 10.58
N GLN A 187 11.09 0.76 10.47
CA GLN A 187 10.46 1.50 9.36
C GLN A 187 10.91 2.96 9.27
N LEU A 188 11.42 3.53 10.37
CA LEU A 188 11.83 4.93 10.42
C LEU A 188 13.10 5.18 9.60
N TRP A 189 14.01 4.20 9.54
CA TRP A 189 15.37 4.38 9.02
C TRP A 189 15.78 3.38 7.92
N THR A 190 14.90 2.40 7.60
CA THR A 190 15.11 1.46 6.50
C THR A 190 14.32 1.85 5.27
N SER A 191 14.76 1.41 4.10
CA SER A 191 14.00 1.54 2.85
C SER A 191 13.05 0.37 2.65
N LYS A 192 11.97 0.62 1.92
CA LYS A 192 11.00 -0.39 1.53
C LYS A 192 11.25 -0.83 0.09
N GLY A 193 11.41 -2.14 -0.11
CA GLY A 193 11.54 -2.76 -1.42
C GLY A 193 10.30 -3.56 -1.82
N THR A 194 10.19 -3.84 -3.11
CA THR A 194 9.14 -4.70 -3.67
C THR A 194 9.75 -5.79 -4.51
N HIS A 195 9.31 -7.02 -4.30
CA HIS A 195 9.63 -8.19 -5.09
C HIS A 195 8.39 -8.65 -5.85
N ALA A 196 8.54 -8.97 -7.13
CA ALA A 196 7.44 -9.52 -7.93
C ALA A 196 7.27 -11.03 -7.71
N ASP A 197 8.36 -11.72 -7.35
CA ASP A 197 8.40 -13.17 -7.15
C ASP A 197 9.48 -13.57 -6.12
N PHE A 198 9.63 -14.88 -5.88
CA PHE A 198 10.63 -15.44 -4.94
C PHE A 198 12.01 -15.63 -5.55
N ARG A 199 12.23 -15.23 -6.80
CA ARG A 199 13.55 -15.34 -7.42
C ARG A 199 14.51 -14.33 -6.79
N PRO A 200 15.81 -14.67 -6.71
CA PRO A 200 16.82 -13.72 -6.24
C PRO A 200 16.80 -12.43 -7.08
N LYS A 201 16.51 -11.31 -6.44
CA LYS A 201 16.51 -9.97 -7.06
C LYS A 201 17.86 -9.33 -6.84
N LYS A 202 18.53 -8.89 -7.90
CA LYS A 202 19.71 -8.05 -7.78
C LYS A 202 19.30 -6.60 -7.59
N ILE A 203 19.81 -5.98 -6.55
CA ILE A 203 19.68 -4.55 -6.28
C ILE A 203 21.01 -3.94 -6.64
N TYR A 204 21.00 -3.03 -7.61
CA TYR A 204 22.21 -2.36 -8.10
C TYR A 204 22.34 -1.02 -7.40
N GLU A 205 23.53 -0.76 -6.88
CA GLU A 205 23.95 0.57 -6.46
C GLU A 205 24.85 1.13 -7.55
N ILE A 206 24.43 2.22 -8.15
CA ILE A 206 25.18 2.90 -9.20
C ILE A 206 26.13 3.86 -8.50
N SER A 207 27.43 3.74 -8.77
CA SER A 207 28.39 4.72 -8.27
C SER A 207 28.10 6.12 -8.83
N GLU A 208 28.50 7.15 -8.08
CA GLU A 208 28.51 8.51 -8.60
C GLU A 208 29.30 8.54 -9.92
N ALA A 209 28.79 9.27 -10.90
CA ALA A 209 29.57 9.62 -12.09
C ALA A 209 30.74 10.49 -11.60
N GLY A 210 31.97 10.09 -11.92
CA GLY A 210 33.15 10.88 -11.55
C GLY A 210 33.04 12.35 -11.97
N GLU A 211 33.93 13.20 -11.48
CA GLU A 211 33.99 14.59 -11.90
C GLU A 211 34.04 14.70 -13.44
N LEU A 212 33.30 15.67 -13.99
CA LEU A 212 33.35 15.93 -15.42
C LEU A 212 34.75 16.42 -15.79
N ASP A 213 35.35 15.77 -16.79
CA ASP A 213 36.66 16.19 -17.32
C ASP A 213 36.50 17.56 -18.01
N GLU A 214 37.47 18.44 -17.84
CA GLU A 214 37.53 19.71 -18.59
C GLU A 214 37.77 19.41 -20.08
N VAL A 215 36.80 19.85 -20.90
CA VAL A 215 36.89 19.71 -22.34
C VAL A 215 37.36 21.02 -22.95
N SER A 216 38.54 20.99 -23.56
CA SER A 216 39.06 22.17 -24.31
C SER A 216 38.21 22.46 -25.54
N GLU A 217 38.29 23.68 -26.07
CA GLU A 217 37.49 24.23 -27.19
C GLU A 217 37.38 23.32 -28.43
N ASN A 218 38.32 22.39 -28.61
CA ASN A 218 38.31 21.37 -29.68
C ASN A 218 38.50 19.95 -29.12
N GLY A 219 38.17 19.74 -27.83
CA GLY A 219 38.39 18.46 -27.14
C GLY A 219 37.26 17.45 -27.40
N GLU A 220 37.61 16.19 -27.38
CA GLU A 220 36.69 15.06 -27.48
C GLU A 220 36.10 14.73 -26.11
N PHE A 221 34.77 14.51 -26.02
CA PHE A 221 34.10 14.01 -24.83
C PHE A 221 34.50 12.55 -24.59
N LYS A 222 34.98 12.25 -23.41
CA LYS A 222 35.29 10.87 -23.00
C LYS A 222 34.12 10.20 -22.33
N PHE A 223 33.94 8.91 -22.58
CA PHE A 223 32.96 8.12 -21.86
C PHE A 223 33.39 7.94 -20.39
N GLY A 224 32.53 8.36 -19.46
CA GLY A 224 32.69 8.05 -18.04
C GLY A 224 32.42 6.57 -17.77
N SER A 225 33.18 5.94 -16.88
CA SER A 225 32.90 4.60 -16.37
C SER A 225 32.14 4.71 -15.04
N VAL A 226 30.99 4.06 -14.96
CA VAL A 226 30.23 3.88 -13.72
C VAL A 226 30.41 2.43 -13.30
N SER A 227 30.77 2.17 -12.05
CA SER A 227 30.84 0.81 -11.52
C SER A 227 29.51 0.45 -10.86
N ASP A 228 29.06 -0.79 -11.09
CA ASP A 228 27.85 -1.34 -10.53
C ASP A 228 28.20 -2.31 -9.41
N ASP A 229 27.85 -1.97 -8.18
CA ASP A 229 27.82 -2.94 -7.08
C ASP A 229 26.41 -3.54 -6.98
N SER A 230 26.32 -4.85 -6.86
CA SER A 230 25.03 -5.51 -6.75
C SER A 230 24.92 -6.37 -5.51
N VAL A 231 23.83 -6.22 -4.80
CA VAL A 231 23.46 -7.07 -3.66
C VAL A 231 22.26 -7.92 -4.04
N THR A 232 22.28 -9.19 -3.64
CA THR A 232 21.19 -10.11 -3.93
C THR A 232 20.22 -10.16 -2.75
N SER A 233 18.96 -9.85 -3.02
CA SER A 233 17.83 -9.96 -2.08
C SER A 233 17.00 -11.19 -2.41
N VAL A 234 16.65 -11.98 -1.38
CA VAL A 234 15.86 -13.21 -1.51
C VAL A 234 14.73 -13.18 -0.49
N LEU A 235 13.48 -13.36 -0.98
CA LEU A 235 12.31 -13.49 -0.12
C LEU A 235 12.30 -14.81 0.63
N ALA A 236 11.82 -14.78 1.86
CA ALA A 236 11.50 -15.96 2.65
C ALA A 236 10.10 -15.85 3.25
N THR A 237 9.38 -16.97 3.30
CA THR A 237 8.04 -17.06 3.90
C THR A 237 8.14 -17.44 5.37
N PHE A 238 7.48 -16.67 6.21
CA PHE A 238 7.37 -16.92 7.65
C PHE A 238 5.91 -17.03 8.03
N GLY A 239 5.51 -18.14 8.61
CA GLY A 239 4.09 -18.34 8.92
C GLY A 239 3.84 -19.28 10.09
N LYS A 240 2.61 -19.21 10.59
CA LYS A 240 2.08 -20.10 11.61
C LYS A 240 0.62 -20.41 11.32
N LYS A 241 0.14 -21.53 11.87
CA LYS A 241 -1.28 -21.89 11.82
C LYS A 241 -1.93 -21.89 13.21
N PHE A 242 -3.22 -21.61 13.23
CA PHE A 242 -4.09 -21.75 14.40
C PHE A 242 -5.46 -22.22 13.95
N GLY A 243 -6.30 -22.68 14.87
CA GLY A 243 -7.58 -23.24 14.48
C GLY A 243 -8.68 -23.01 15.50
N PHE A 244 -9.90 -22.95 14.99
CA PHE A 244 -11.13 -22.88 15.76
C PHE A 244 -11.73 -24.27 15.88
N THR A 245 -11.76 -24.79 17.09
CA THR A 245 -12.19 -26.14 17.37
C THR A 245 -13.67 -26.20 17.80
N ARG A 246 -14.25 -27.41 17.74
CA ARG A 246 -15.58 -27.67 18.32
C ARG A 246 -15.69 -27.20 19.78
N LYS A 247 -14.63 -27.37 20.57
CA LYS A 247 -14.61 -26.95 21.98
C LYS A 247 -14.75 -25.43 22.08
N ALA A 248 -14.03 -24.66 21.27
CA ALA A 248 -14.13 -23.20 21.25
C ALA A 248 -15.55 -22.68 20.92
N LEU A 249 -16.28 -23.39 20.05
CA LEU A 249 -17.69 -23.07 19.77
C LEU A 249 -18.58 -23.34 20.97
N ILE A 250 -18.38 -24.48 21.66
CA ILE A 250 -19.22 -24.87 22.80
C ILE A 250 -18.95 -23.98 24.00
N ASP A 251 -17.68 -23.68 24.27
CA ASP A 251 -17.24 -22.87 25.39
C ASP A 251 -17.41 -21.35 25.12
N ASP A 252 -17.83 -20.98 23.91
CA ASP A 252 -17.97 -19.58 23.44
C ASP A 252 -16.67 -18.78 23.58
N ASP A 253 -15.53 -19.42 23.22
CA ASP A 253 -14.21 -18.86 23.38
C ASP A 253 -13.88 -17.88 22.23
N LEU A 254 -13.97 -16.58 22.53
CA LEU A 254 -13.67 -15.50 21.59
C LEU A 254 -12.17 -15.21 21.45
N ASP A 255 -11.35 -15.70 22.37
CA ASP A 255 -9.92 -15.42 22.38
C ASP A 255 -9.21 -16.04 21.17
N VAL A 256 -9.71 -17.17 20.68
CA VAL A 256 -9.23 -17.80 19.44
C VAL A 256 -9.37 -16.88 18.22
N LEU A 257 -10.42 -16.06 18.18
CA LEU A 257 -10.73 -15.15 17.06
C LEU A 257 -10.12 -13.75 17.23
N THR A 258 -9.71 -13.40 18.44
CA THR A 258 -9.28 -12.04 18.76
C THR A 258 -7.86 -11.96 19.31
N LYS A 259 -7.53 -12.70 20.37
CA LYS A 259 -6.22 -12.60 21.01
C LYS A 259 -5.14 -13.33 20.24
N ILE A 260 -5.44 -14.51 19.71
CA ILE A 260 -4.46 -15.34 18.99
C ILE A 260 -4.03 -14.67 17.67
N PRO A 261 -4.95 -14.25 16.75
CA PRO A 261 -4.55 -13.56 15.52
C PRO A 261 -3.78 -12.28 15.80
N ALA A 262 -4.24 -11.46 16.76
CA ALA A 262 -3.54 -10.24 17.14
C ALA A 262 -2.11 -10.50 17.65
N ALA A 263 -1.92 -11.58 18.43
CA ALA A 263 -0.59 -11.95 18.91
C ALA A 263 0.34 -12.37 17.76
N TYR A 264 -0.18 -13.12 16.76
CA TYR A 264 0.62 -13.54 15.61
C TYR A 264 1.00 -12.37 14.72
N VAL A 265 0.10 -11.41 14.48
CA VAL A 265 0.42 -10.19 13.72
C VAL A 265 1.52 -9.39 14.40
N ARG A 266 1.41 -9.18 15.72
CA ARG A 266 2.48 -8.52 16.49
C ARG A 266 3.79 -9.30 16.45
N ALA A 267 3.71 -10.65 16.47
CA ALA A 267 4.90 -11.49 16.33
C ALA A 267 5.53 -11.40 14.93
N ALA A 268 4.72 -11.32 13.88
CA ALA A 268 5.21 -11.13 12.51
C ALA A 268 5.96 -9.80 12.38
N LYS A 269 5.38 -8.67 12.81
CA LYS A 269 6.05 -7.37 12.82
C LYS A 269 7.35 -7.38 13.63
N ARG A 270 7.32 -7.94 14.85
CA ARG A 270 8.54 -8.09 15.65
C ARG A 270 9.58 -8.98 14.99
N GLY A 271 9.14 -10.00 14.22
CA GLY A 271 10.04 -10.85 13.45
C GLY A 271 10.85 -10.07 12.41
N VAL A 272 10.19 -9.18 11.67
CA VAL A 272 10.86 -8.27 10.72
C VAL A 272 11.81 -7.31 11.46
N ASN A 273 11.33 -6.66 12.53
CA ASN A 273 12.13 -5.76 13.37
C ASN A 273 13.41 -6.45 13.85
N LYS A 274 13.26 -7.63 14.43
CA LYS A 274 14.38 -8.45 14.90
C LYS A 274 15.34 -8.84 13.76
N ALA A 275 14.82 -9.18 12.58
CA ALA A 275 15.67 -9.52 11.43
C ALA A 275 16.52 -8.33 10.99
N VAL A 276 15.96 -7.12 10.98
CA VAL A 276 16.68 -5.89 10.63
C VAL A 276 17.78 -5.58 11.63
N TYR A 277 17.45 -5.53 12.93
CA TYR A 277 18.46 -5.23 13.95
C TYR A 277 19.51 -6.33 14.09
N ASN A 278 19.17 -7.58 13.82
CA ASN A 278 20.13 -8.68 13.79
C ASN A 278 21.23 -8.51 12.75
N LEU A 279 20.98 -7.82 11.63
CA LEU A 279 22.05 -7.50 10.68
C LEU A 279 23.09 -6.56 11.32
N LEU A 280 22.64 -5.56 12.05
CA LEU A 280 23.53 -4.63 12.74
C LEU A 280 24.31 -5.32 13.87
N ILE A 281 23.63 -6.18 14.65
CA ILE A 281 24.20 -6.88 15.81
C ILE A 281 25.23 -7.93 15.36
N LYS A 282 24.88 -8.73 14.35
CA LYS A 282 25.73 -9.84 13.86
C LYS A 282 26.91 -9.36 13.03
N ASN A 283 26.90 -8.13 12.57
CA ASN A 283 27.98 -7.56 11.76
C ASN A 283 28.37 -8.47 10.59
N PRO A 284 27.44 -8.79 9.64
CA PRO A 284 27.68 -9.78 8.60
C PRO A 284 28.78 -9.34 7.63
N VAL A 285 29.37 -10.32 6.96
CA VAL A 285 30.29 -10.08 5.85
C VAL A 285 29.48 -9.61 4.64
N MET A 286 29.90 -8.51 4.03
CA MET A 286 29.30 -7.93 2.83
C MET A 286 29.86 -8.52 1.54
N ALA A 287 29.38 -8.06 0.39
CA ALA A 287 29.81 -8.56 -0.92
C ALA A 287 31.30 -8.32 -1.23
N ASP A 288 31.89 -7.31 -0.61
CA ASP A 288 33.34 -6.99 -0.70
C ASP A 288 34.25 -7.88 0.18
N GLY A 289 33.65 -8.83 0.91
CA GLY A 289 34.37 -9.75 1.80
C GLY A 289 34.72 -9.17 3.17
N LYS A 290 34.26 -7.97 3.50
CA LYS A 290 34.49 -7.31 4.78
C LYS A 290 33.23 -7.28 5.62
N ASN A 291 33.36 -7.18 6.93
CA ASN A 291 32.21 -7.02 7.81
C ASN A 291 31.58 -5.65 7.64
N LEU A 292 30.25 -5.52 7.86
CA LEU A 292 29.52 -4.26 7.82
C LEU A 292 30.24 -3.14 8.58
N PHE A 293 30.57 -3.38 9.85
CA PHE A 293 31.41 -2.49 10.64
C PHE A 293 32.80 -3.03 10.67
N SER A 294 33.74 -2.33 10.03
CA SER A 294 35.16 -2.69 9.96
C SER A 294 36.02 -1.44 9.86
N ALA A 295 37.27 -1.55 10.31
CA ALA A 295 38.24 -0.47 10.15
C ALA A 295 38.49 -0.13 8.67
N ASP A 296 38.40 -1.13 7.79
CA ASP A 296 38.60 -0.96 6.34
C ASP A 296 37.47 -0.15 5.69
N HIS A 297 36.24 -0.21 6.25
CA HIS A 297 35.14 0.62 5.83
C HIS A 297 35.17 2.03 6.42
N GLY A 298 36.06 2.28 7.41
CA GLY A 298 36.15 3.59 8.07
C GLY A 298 34.86 4.02 8.75
N ASN A 299 34.07 3.06 9.23
CA ASN A 299 32.73 3.31 9.83
C ASN A 299 32.66 2.85 11.29
N ILE A 300 33.79 2.77 11.96
CA ILE A 300 33.89 2.53 13.40
C ILE A 300 34.47 3.78 14.03
N GLY A 301 33.70 4.42 14.91
CA GLY A 301 34.15 5.54 15.73
C GLY A 301 34.89 5.07 16.98
N THR A 302 35.55 6.01 17.63
CA THR A 302 36.24 5.76 18.90
C THR A 302 35.25 5.45 20.00
N ALA A 303 35.59 4.50 20.86
CA ALA A 303 34.77 4.14 22.03
C ALA A 303 34.61 5.36 22.95
N ALA A 304 33.38 5.85 23.06
CA ALA A 304 33.05 7.02 23.87
C ALA A 304 31.56 7.08 24.22
N ALA A 305 31.27 7.56 25.41
CA ALA A 305 29.91 7.93 25.78
C ALA A 305 29.36 9.06 24.88
N PRO A 306 28.02 9.24 24.80
CA PRO A 306 27.42 10.32 24.02
C PRO A 306 27.97 11.69 24.40
N SER A 307 28.56 12.38 23.43
CA SER A 307 29.18 13.70 23.60
C SER A 307 29.22 14.44 22.27
N VAL A 308 29.43 15.76 22.31
CA VAL A 308 29.66 16.57 21.11
C VAL A 308 30.85 16.01 20.32
N GLY A 309 31.89 15.54 21.00
CA GLY A 309 33.08 14.96 20.37
C GLY A 309 32.77 13.67 19.61
N SER A 310 32.11 12.70 20.24
CA SER A 310 31.78 11.41 19.60
C SER A 310 30.77 11.58 18.44
N TYR A 311 29.83 12.53 18.54
CA TYR A 311 28.91 12.84 17.47
C TYR A 311 29.60 13.53 16.29
N SER A 312 30.52 14.45 16.56
CA SER A 312 31.34 15.10 15.53
C SER A 312 32.23 14.11 14.80
N GLU A 313 32.83 13.16 15.51
CA GLU A 313 33.62 12.07 14.90
C GLU A 313 32.73 11.22 13.96
N ALA A 314 31.56 10.78 14.42
CA ALA A 314 30.63 10.00 13.62
C ALA A 314 30.18 10.74 12.35
N LEU A 315 29.88 12.05 12.48
CA LEU A 315 29.58 12.91 11.34
C LEU A 315 30.75 12.97 10.36
N GLY A 316 31.96 13.15 10.85
CA GLY A 316 33.18 13.19 10.04
C GLY A 316 33.44 11.88 9.29
N LEU A 317 33.33 10.73 9.98
CA LEU A 317 33.49 9.41 9.38
C LEU A 317 32.45 9.13 8.29
N MET A 318 31.18 9.52 8.53
CA MET A 318 30.11 9.33 7.57
C MET A 318 30.26 10.26 6.35
N ALA A 319 30.62 11.52 6.56
CA ALA A 319 30.85 12.49 5.49
C ALA A 319 32.06 12.14 4.63
N ALA A 320 33.07 11.53 5.23
CA ALA A 320 34.31 11.11 4.56
C ALA A 320 34.14 9.82 3.72
N GLN A 321 32.98 9.15 3.79
CA GLN A 321 32.71 7.98 2.96
C GLN A 321 32.79 8.34 1.47
N LYS A 322 33.40 7.43 0.71
CA LYS A 322 33.59 7.57 -0.74
C LYS A 322 32.64 6.67 -1.50
N ASP A 323 32.39 7.01 -2.74
CA ASP A 323 31.66 6.18 -3.69
C ASP A 323 32.33 4.82 -3.91
N SER A 324 31.69 3.89 -4.62
CA SER A 324 32.27 2.58 -4.93
C SER A 324 33.55 2.68 -5.79
N GLY A 325 33.69 3.77 -6.54
CA GLY A 325 34.89 4.10 -7.29
C GLY A 325 36.06 4.66 -6.45
N GLY A 326 35.83 5.00 -5.19
CA GLY A 326 36.80 5.55 -4.25
C GLY A 326 37.27 6.97 -4.58
N LYS A 327 36.60 7.68 -5.50
CA LYS A 327 37.04 8.98 -6.02
C LYS A 327 36.26 10.14 -5.38
N ALA A 328 34.91 10.06 -5.32
CA ALA A 328 34.07 11.14 -4.83
C ALA A 328 33.74 10.94 -3.36
N PHE A 329 33.75 12.02 -2.58
CA PHE A 329 33.19 12.05 -1.23
C PHE A 329 31.67 12.17 -1.32
N LEU A 330 30.95 11.28 -0.65
CA LEU A 330 29.49 11.25 -0.69
C LEU A 330 28.85 12.28 0.25
N ASN A 331 29.62 12.83 1.20
CA ASN A 331 29.15 13.82 2.16
C ASN A 331 27.82 13.43 2.87
N ILE A 332 27.70 12.14 3.19
CA ILE A 332 26.55 11.57 3.85
C ILE A 332 26.44 12.14 5.26
N ARG A 333 25.20 12.41 5.70
CA ARG A 333 24.94 12.92 7.04
C ARG A 333 24.12 11.93 7.85
N PRO A 334 24.41 11.75 9.14
CA PRO A 334 23.57 10.96 10.01
C PRO A 334 22.20 11.64 10.19
N ARG A 335 21.15 10.84 10.16
CA ARG A 335 19.78 11.27 10.42
C ARG A 335 19.21 10.63 11.68
N PHE A 336 19.62 9.40 11.94
CA PHE A 336 19.11 8.59 13.04
C PHE A 336 20.25 8.15 13.97
N ILE A 337 19.93 8.07 15.26
CA ILE A 337 20.77 7.43 16.27
C ILE A 337 20.00 6.23 16.79
N LEU A 338 20.53 5.04 16.52
CA LEU A 338 19.97 3.77 16.97
C LEU A 338 20.63 3.39 18.29
N CYS A 339 19.87 3.33 19.37
CA CYS A 339 20.41 3.04 20.70
C CYS A 339 19.56 2.04 21.49
N SER A 340 20.18 1.40 22.48
CA SER A 340 19.49 0.60 23.47
C SER A 340 18.63 1.49 24.39
N PRO A 341 17.48 0.98 24.89
CA PRO A 341 16.70 1.65 25.93
C PRO A 341 17.50 2.05 27.16
N PHE A 342 18.52 1.32 27.51
CA PHE A 342 19.39 1.62 28.66
C PHE A 342 20.28 2.86 28.46
N ALA A 343 20.67 3.15 27.21
CA ALA A 343 21.45 4.33 26.86
C ALA A 343 20.58 5.52 26.42
N TYR A 344 19.27 5.33 26.31
CA TYR A 344 18.35 6.34 25.79
C TYR A 344 18.45 7.70 26.49
N ALA A 345 18.53 7.69 27.81
CA ALA A 345 18.55 8.95 28.59
C ALA A 345 19.77 9.83 28.27
N GLU A 346 20.93 9.23 28.07
CA GLU A 346 22.17 9.93 27.74
C GLU A 346 22.09 10.57 26.35
N HIS A 347 21.60 9.81 25.37
CA HIS A 347 21.38 10.31 24.01
C HIS A 347 20.29 11.39 23.95
N ALA A 348 19.22 11.22 24.71
CA ALA A 348 18.14 12.20 24.79
C ALA A 348 18.64 13.52 25.41
N GLN A 349 19.44 13.46 26.47
CA GLN A 349 20.08 14.65 27.03
C GLN A 349 20.97 15.36 26.00
N MET A 350 21.73 14.58 25.22
CA MET A 350 22.60 15.13 24.20
C MET A 350 21.82 15.84 23.09
N ILE A 351 20.72 15.28 22.62
CA ILE A 351 19.93 15.82 21.50
C ILE A 351 19.02 16.97 21.92
N HIS A 352 18.41 16.91 23.12
CA HIS A 352 17.44 17.92 23.55
C HIS A 352 18.07 19.06 24.36
N SER A 353 19.37 19.03 24.65
CA SER A 353 20.05 20.09 25.37
C SER A 353 20.55 21.17 24.42
N VAL A 354 20.16 22.41 24.66
CA VAL A 354 20.63 23.61 23.92
C VAL A 354 22.10 23.91 24.25
N ALA A 355 22.53 23.64 25.47
CA ALA A 355 23.92 23.74 25.90
C ALA A 355 24.60 22.37 25.88
N ASP A 356 25.91 22.32 25.66
CA ASP A 356 26.67 21.08 25.73
C ASP A 356 26.53 20.44 27.13
N PRO A 357 25.85 19.30 27.29
CA PRO A 357 25.63 18.68 28.60
C PRO A 357 26.93 18.18 29.25
N ASN A 358 27.98 17.94 28.46
CA ASN A 358 29.30 17.51 28.92
C ASN A 358 30.28 18.66 29.04
N GLY A 359 29.88 19.88 28.64
CA GLY A 359 30.71 21.05 28.71
C GLY A 359 30.89 21.56 30.14
N LYS A 360 32.11 22.00 30.45
CA LYS A 360 32.42 22.64 31.76
C LYS A 360 31.77 24.01 31.93
N ASN A 361 31.17 24.55 30.90
CA ASN A 361 30.61 25.89 30.86
C ASN A 361 29.22 25.86 30.20
N SER A 362 28.17 26.28 30.89
CA SER A 362 26.80 26.34 30.38
C SER A 362 26.59 27.33 29.21
N ALA A 363 27.64 28.04 28.81
CA ALA A 363 27.63 28.97 27.67
C ALA A 363 28.03 28.32 26.33
N VAL A 364 28.45 27.06 26.35
CA VAL A 364 28.83 26.33 25.13
C VAL A 364 27.57 25.77 24.47
N VAL A 365 27.27 26.21 23.25
CA VAL A 365 26.12 25.73 22.46
C VAL A 365 26.36 24.31 22.01
N ASN A 366 25.33 23.49 22.11
CA ASN A 366 25.33 22.14 21.53
C ASN A 366 24.99 22.21 20.03
N PRO A 367 25.89 21.84 19.13
CA PRO A 367 25.62 21.89 17.69
C PRO A 367 24.70 20.75 17.21
N PHE A 368 24.46 19.73 18.02
CA PHE A 368 23.64 18.56 17.70
C PHE A 368 22.24 18.58 18.33
N ASP A 369 21.82 19.72 18.81
CA ASP A 369 20.45 19.86 19.31
C ASP A 369 19.42 19.61 18.19
N GLU A 370 18.22 19.24 18.58
CA GLU A 370 17.13 18.87 17.66
C GLU A 370 16.78 19.98 16.66
N GLN A 371 16.89 21.24 17.07
CA GLN A 371 16.54 22.38 16.24
C GLN A 371 17.59 22.68 15.16
N HIS A 372 18.87 22.45 15.44
CA HIS A 372 19.96 22.81 14.54
C HIS A 372 20.38 21.66 13.62
N PHE A 373 20.46 20.43 14.12
CA PHE A 373 20.95 19.31 13.34
C PHE A 373 19.84 18.35 12.89
N GLY A 374 18.78 18.20 13.68
CA GLY A 374 17.61 17.37 13.36
C GLY A 374 17.87 15.87 13.42
N LEU A 375 18.76 15.41 14.30
CA LEU A 375 18.97 14.00 14.60
C LEU A 375 17.71 13.42 15.27
N GLN A 376 17.29 12.23 14.83
CA GLN A 376 16.20 11.49 15.44
C GLN A 376 16.73 10.31 16.25
N LEU A 377 16.29 10.22 17.50
CA LEU A 377 16.66 9.13 18.39
C LEU A 377 15.68 7.97 18.21
N VAL A 378 16.20 6.81 17.84
CA VAL A 378 15.45 5.57 17.67
C VAL A 378 15.91 4.57 18.71
N MET A 379 15.00 4.25 19.62
CA MET A 379 15.25 3.32 20.71
C MET A 379 14.63 1.96 20.36
N ASP A 380 15.44 0.90 20.39
CA ASP A 380 14.92 -0.47 20.22
C ASP A 380 15.56 -1.45 21.19
N ALA A 381 14.72 -2.34 21.75
CA ALA A 381 15.15 -3.32 22.71
C ALA A 381 16.09 -4.41 22.13
N GLU A 382 16.01 -4.67 20.84
CA GLU A 382 16.90 -5.64 20.16
C GLU A 382 18.38 -5.20 20.27
N LEU A 383 18.64 -3.89 20.34
CA LEU A 383 20.00 -3.36 20.50
C LEU A 383 20.63 -3.65 21.87
N ASN A 384 19.84 -4.16 22.84
CA ASN A 384 20.41 -4.63 24.10
C ASN A 384 21.39 -5.79 23.89
N ASP A 385 21.20 -6.58 22.83
CA ASP A 385 22.10 -7.70 22.48
C ASP A 385 23.47 -7.23 21.99
N MET A 386 23.65 -5.92 21.73
CA MET A 386 24.97 -5.34 21.44
C MET A 386 25.79 -5.00 22.68
N LYS A 387 25.22 -5.19 23.88
CA LYS A 387 25.90 -4.87 25.13
C LYS A 387 27.28 -5.54 25.21
N ASN A 388 28.30 -4.73 25.50
CA ASN A 388 29.66 -5.19 25.80
C ASN A 388 30.09 -4.66 27.16
N GLY A 389 30.35 -5.55 28.09
CA GLY A 389 30.65 -5.16 29.47
C GLY A 389 29.51 -4.35 30.13
N SER A 390 29.76 -3.11 30.51
CA SER A 390 28.79 -2.16 31.05
C SER A 390 28.21 -1.20 30.03
N ALA A 391 28.78 -1.13 28.81
CA ALA A 391 28.44 -0.17 27.79
C ALA A 391 27.40 -0.69 26.78
N TYR A 392 26.69 0.24 26.18
CA TYR A 392 25.73 -0.01 25.14
C TYR A 392 26.18 0.75 23.87
N PRO A 393 26.77 0.05 22.90
CA PRO A 393 27.13 0.64 21.63
C PRO A 393 25.92 1.26 20.94
N TYR A 394 26.16 2.31 20.20
CA TYR A 394 25.12 2.97 19.41
C TYR A 394 25.56 3.17 17.97
N ILE A 395 24.59 3.31 17.08
CA ILE A 395 24.83 3.38 15.65
C ILE A 395 24.19 4.63 15.09
N PHE A 396 24.96 5.40 14.33
CA PHE A 396 24.43 6.43 13.47
C PHE A 396 24.00 5.82 12.14
N ALA A 397 22.82 6.18 11.69
CA ALA A 397 22.30 5.77 10.38
C ALA A 397 21.92 7.01 9.56
N ALA A 398 22.21 6.95 8.26
CA ALA A 398 21.78 7.95 7.30
C ALA A 398 20.27 7.81 7.00
N ASP A 399 19.70 8.81 6.35
CA ASP A 399 18.38 8.72 5.75
C ASP A 399 18.43 7.70 4.59
N SER A 400 17.50 6.75 4.59
CA SER A 400 17.41 5.72 3.56
C SER A 400 17.18 6.28 2.15
N ASN A 401 16.69 7.51 2.03
CA ASN A 401 16.53 8.21 0.74
C ASN A 401 17.85 8.81 0.23
N SER A 402 18.77 9.14 1.13
CA SER A 402 20.06 9.72 0.77
C SER A 402 21.13 8.66 0.53
N CYS A 403 21.10 7.57 1.28
CA CYS A 403 21.98 6.44 1.15
C CYS A 403 21.23 5.17 1.51
N GLY A 404 21.10 4.25 0.55
CA GLY A 404 20.46 2.96 0.78
C GLY A 404 21.19 2.17 1.85
N THR A 405 20.62 2.03 3.04
CA THR A 405 21.23 1.32 4.18
C THR A 405 20.80 -0.15 4.22
N ILE A 406 19.58 -0.38 4.67
CA ILE A 406 18.92 -1.69 4.68
C ILE A 406 17.59 -1.56 3.95
N GLU A 407 17.33 -2.49 3.03
CA GLU A 407 16.03 -2.62 2.37
C GLU A 407 15.25 -3.78 2.98
N VAL A 408 14.01 -3.50 3.35
CA VAL A 408 13.02 -4.53 3.71
C VAL A 408 12.11 -4.72 2.52
N GLY A 409 12.29 -5.84 1.81
CA GLY A 409 11.52 -6.18 0.62
C GLY A 409 10.29 -7.02 0.97
N TYR A 410 9.18 -6.76 0.31
CA TYR A 410 7.92 -7.51 0.46
C TYR A 410 7.42 -8.01 -0.89
N LEU A 411 6.75 -9.17 -0.90
CA LEU A 411 6.13 -9.71 -2.10
C LEU A 411 4.99 -8.79 -2.56
N ASN A 412 5.07 -8.30 -3.80
CA ASN A 412 4.14 -7.32 -4.37
C ASN A 412 3.95 -6.05 -3.52
N GLY A 413 4.90 -5.74 -2.64
CA GLY A 413 4.82 -4.60 -1.73
C GLY A 413 3.84 -4.77 -0.56
N ASN A 414 3.33 -5.99 -0.33
CA ASN A 414 2.37 -6.25 0.74
C ASN A 414 3.08 -6.47 2.09
N GLU A 415 2.97 -5.50 2.98
CA GLU A 415 3.56 -5.54 4.32
C GLU A 415 2.69 -6.29 5.33
N GLU A 416 1.37 -6.30 5.12
CA GLU A 416 0.45 -6.95 6.04
C GLU A 416 0.54 -8.47 5.90
N PRO A 417 0.53 -9.21 7.02
CA PRO A 417 0.46 -10.66 6.96
C PRO A 417 -0.80 -11.13 6.24
N ILE A 418 -0.64 -12.13 5.39
CA ILE A 418 -1.73 -12.76 4.64
C ILE A 418 -2.38 -13.81 5.53
N LEU A 419 -3.72 -13.85 5.50
CA LEU A 419 -4.53 -14.85 6.17
C LEU A 419 -5.24 -15.72 5.14
N GLU A 420 -5.10 -17.01 5.25
CA GLU A 420 -5.88 -17.99 4.50
C GLU A 420 -6.58 -18.95 5.46
N SER A 421 -7.77 -19.41 5.09
CA SER A 421 -8.57 -20.34 5.88
C SER A 421 -9.00 -21.57 5.08
N ARG A 422 -9.19 -22.66 5.77
CA ARG A 422 -9.88 -23.84 5.22
C ARG A 422 -10.58 -24.63 6.32
N ALA A 423 -11.53 -25.51 5.92
CA ALA A 423 -11.99 -26.57 6.80
C ALA A 423 -10.84 -27.49 7.16
N GLY A 424 -10.63 -27.73 8.46
CA GLY A 424 -9.53 -28.57 8.94
C GLY A 424 -9.66 -30.01 8.43
N PHE A 425 -8.54 -30.59 7.95
CA PHE A 425 -8.48 -31.98 7.54
C PHE A 425 -8.08 -32.92 8.70
N ASP A 426 -7.13 -32.46 9.50
CA ASP A 426 -6.56 -33.24 10.61
C ASP A 426 -7.40 -33.14 11.90
N PHE A 427 -8.25 -32.14 12.02
CA PHE A 427 -9.17 -31.98 13.14
C PHE A 427 -10.49 -31.35 12.69
N LEU A 428 -11.55 -31.60 13.45
CA LEU A 428 -12.86 -30.97 13.22
C LEU A 428 -12.81 -29.49 13.60
N GLY A 429 -12.66 -28.60 12.61
CA GLY A 429 -12.55 -27.16 12.84
C GLY A 429 -12.25 -26.35 11.60
N ILE A 430 -12.05 -25.07 11.81
CA ILE A 430 -11.56 -24.13 10.79
C ILE A 430 -10.09 -23.86 11.13
N GLU A 431 -9.21 -24.07 10.16
CA GLU A 431 -7.79 -23.73 10.26
C GLU A 431 -7.51 -22.42 9.52
N TRP A 432 -6.67 -21.60 10.12
CA TRP A 432 -6.11 -20.42 9.50
C TRP A 432 -4.59 -20.52 9.43
N TRP A 433 -4.04 -20.07 8.31
CA TRP A 433 -2.63 -19.79 8.14
C TRP A 433 -2.41 -18.29 8.08
N ILE A 434 -1.53 -17.81 8.92
CA ILE A 434 -1.01 -16.47 8.86
C ILE A 434 0.43 -16.56 8.40
N TYR A 435 0.77 -15.86 7.34
CA TYR A 435 2.13 -15.81 6.84
C TYR A 435 2.46 -14.44 6.26
N THR A 436 3.76 -14.16 6.18
CA THR A 436 4.31 -12.94 5.59
C THR A 436 5.55 -13.30 4.80
N ASP A 437 5.71 -12.69 3.64
CA ASP A 437 6.83 -12.88 2.73
C ASP A 437 7.68 -11.62 2.74
N TYR A 438 8.87 -11.71 3.34
CA TYR A 438 9.77 -10.59 3.39
C TYR A 438 11.23 -10.99 3.22
N SER A 439 12.03 -10.03 2.82
CA SER A 439 13.49 -10.08 2.81
C SER A 439 14.05 -8.91 3.60
N VAL A 440 15.20 -9.10 4.21
CA VAL A 440 15.96 -8.01 4.83
C VAL A 440 17.35 -8.03 4.21
N THR A 441 17.68 -7.00 3.47
CA THR A 441 18.90 -6.95 2.67
C THR A 441 19.74 -5.75 3.07
N LEU A 442 20.97 -5.99 3.45
CA LEU A 442 21.95 -4.95 3.71
C LEU A 442 22.47 -4.47 2.35
N LEU A 443 22.24 -3.20 2.01
CA LEU A 443 22.64 -2.62 0.74
C LEU A 443 24.03 -2.04 0.82
N ASN A 444 24.27 -1.12 1.76
CA ASN A 444 25.50 -0.34 1.81
C ASN A 444 25.95 -0.13 3.26
N HIS A 445 27.27 -0.12 3.46
CA HIS A 445 27.89 0.18 4.75
C HIS A 445 28.09 1.68 5.00
N ARG A 446 28.13 2.50 3.93
CA ARG A 446 28.51 3.92 3.98
C ARG A 446 27.52 4.76 4.77
N GLY A 447 26.25 4.34 4.82
CA GLY A 447 25.20 4.98 5.59
C GLY A 447 25.21 4.65 7.09
N PHE A 448 26.21 3.94 7.59
CA PHE A 448 26.31 3.55 8.99
C PHE A 448 27.65 3.91 9.61
N VAL A 449 27.62 4.40 10.84
CA VAL A 449 28.79 4.50 11.71
C VAL A 449 28.44 3.91 13.07
N LYS A 450 29.20 2.90 13.50
CA LYS A 450 29.08 2.32 14.84
C LYS A 450 30.06 3.02 15.77
N ASN A 451 29.59 3.53 16.89
CA ASN A 451 30.47 3.90 17.98
C ASN A 451 30.97 2.60 18.62
N ALA A 452 32.30 2.45 18.70
CA ALA A 452 32.90 1.27 19.30
C ALA A 452 32.57 1.20 20.80
N ASP A 453 32.62 0.01 21.33
CA ASP A 453 32.26 -0.26 22.71
C ASP A 453 33.18 0.51 23.70
N VAL A 454 32.59 1.14 24.69
CA VAL A 454 33.29 1.83 25.80
C VAL A 454 33.68 0.82 26.86
#